data_e63894e3c4d4ada0bbd91122ed7f1601
#
_entry.id   e63894e3c4d4ada0bbd91122ed7f1601
#
_cell.length_a   1.000
_cell.length_b   1.000
_cell.length_c   1.000
_cell.angle_alpha   90.00
_cell.angle_beta   90.00
_cell.angle_gamma   90.00
#
_symmetry.space_group_name_H-M   'P 1'
#
loop_
_entity.id
_entity.type
_entity.pdbx_description
1 polymer ?
#
loop_
_entity_poly.entity_id
_entity_poly.type
_entity_poly.pdbx_seq_one_letter_code
_entity_poly.pdbx_strand_id
1 'polypeptide(L)' 'MIEQSDEILTIEEVATYLKAGRRTVYRLAANGQIPAFKLGGVWRFRRAELERWIAARIGEQDEKPKPDEGRQ' A
#
# COMPACT_ATOMS: atom_id res chain seq x y z
N MET A 1 20.01 -11.44 -9.94
CA MET A 1 19.72 -11.17 -9.72
C MET A 1 19.12 -10.65 -9.31
N ILE A 2 18.86 -10.42 -9.23
CA ILE A 2 18.32 -10.00 -8.96
C ILE A 2 17.72 -9.33 -8.74
N GLU A 3 17.27 -9.10 -8.64
CA GLU A 3 16.64 -8.52 -8.59
C GLU A 3 15.99 -7.77 -8.33
N GLN A 4 15.79 -7.34 -8.13
CA GLN A 4 15.23 -6.64 -8.12
C GLN A 4 14.31 -6.01 -7.71
N SER A 5 14.37 -5.81 -7.49
CA SER A 5 13.00 -5.47 -7.53
C SER A 5 12.41 -5.30 -6.16
N ASP A 6 13.14 -5.42 -5.16
CA ASP A 6 12.66 -5.22 -3.81
C ASP A 6 13.07 -3.84 -3.34
N GLU A 7 12.61 -2.88 -4.08
CA GLU A 7 12.93 -1.49 -3.82
C GLU A 7 12.28 -1.01 -2.52
N ILE A 8 12.98 -0.18 -1.79
CA ILE A 8 12.45 0.43 -0.57
C ILE A 8 11.87 1.78 -0.91
N LEU A 9 10.65 2.02 -0.50
CA LEU A 9 9.94 3.24 -0.85
C LEU A 9 9.68 4.08 0.39
N THR A 10 9.62 5.38 0.19
CA THR A 10 9.22 6.32 1.23
C THR A 10 7.71 6.48 1.21
N ILE A 11 7.17 7.15 2.26
CA ILE A 11 5.75 7.47 2.27
C ILE A 11 5.36 8.27 1.05
N GLU A 12 6.19 9.25 0.68
CA GLU A 12 5.88 10.08 -0.47
C GLU A 12 5.83 9.29 -1.75
N GLU A 13 6.76 8.35 -1.88
CA GLU A 13 6.78 7.52 -3.07
C GLU A 13 5.56 6.62 -3.13
N VAL A 14 5.16 6.06 -1.99
CA VAL A 14 3.98 5.22 -1.95
C VAL A 14 2.72 6.05 -2.23
N ALA A 15 2.65 7.23 -1.67
CA ALA A 15 1.50 8.10 -1.90
C ALA A 15 1.37 8.43 -3.38
N THR A 16 2.48 8.75 -4.02
CA THR A 16 2.47 9.03 -5.44
C THR A 16 2.07 7.79 -6.25
N TYR A 17 2.62 6.65 -5.87
CA TYR A 17 2.35 5.39 -6.56
C TYR A 17 0.87 5.02 -6.47
N LEU A 18 0.28 5.20 -5.30
CA LEU A 18 -1.12 4.87 -5.07
C LEU A 18 -2.05 6.02 -5.42
N LYS A 19 -1.50 7.17 -5.73
CA LYS A 19 -2.27 8.38 -5.99
C LYS A 19 -3.16 8.73 -4.82
N ALA A 20 -2.58 8.64 -3.64
CA ALA A 20 -3.27 8.95 -2.40
C ALA A 20 -2.51 10.03 -1.67
N GLY A 21 -3.12 10.63 -0.68
CA GLY A 21 -2.43 11.61 0.13
C GLY A 21 -1.45 10.98 1.09
N ARG A 22 -0.39 11.70 1.43
CA ARG A 22 0.60 11.19 2.38
C ARG A 22 -0.04 10.85 3.73
N ARG A 23 -0.98 11.67 4.15
CA ARG A 23 -1.64 11.45 5.42
C ARG A 23 -2.38 10.12 5.43
N THR A 24 -3.02 9.78 4.32
CA THR A 24 -3.71 8.51 4.20
C THR A 24 -2.74 7.35 4.31
N VAL A 25 -1.62 7.44 3.62
CA VAL A 25 -0.62 6.38 3.67
C VAL A 25 -0.05 6.26 5.08
N TYR A 26 0.23 7.38 5.70
CA TYR A 26 0.76 7.36 7.06
C TYR A 26 -0.21 6.66 8.01
N ARG A 27 -1.49 7.00 7.89
CA ARG A 27 -2.50 6.40 8.74
C ARG A 27 -2.59 4.89 8.53
N LEU A 28 -2.55 4.47 7.27
CA LEU A 28 -2.59 3.04 6.98
C LEU A 28 -1.39 2.33 7.58
N ALA A 29 -0.22 2.93 7.49
CA ALA A 29 0.98 2.33 8.05
C ALA A 29 0.89 2.26 9.57
N ALA A 30 0.45 3.34 10.18
CA ALA A 30 0.38 3.39 11.64
C ALA A 30 -0.64 2.40 12.18
N ASN A 31 -1.68 2.11 11.44
CA ASN A 31 -2.70 1.16 11.86
C ASN A 31 -2.42 -0.26 11.43
N GLY A 32 -1.30 -0.49 10.79
CA GLY A 32 -0.95 -1.85 10.35
C GLY A 32 -1.81 -2.34 9.19
N GLN A 33 -2.38 -1.44 8.43
CA GLN A 33 -3.27 -1.83 7.33
C GLN A 33 -2.58 -1.86 5.99
N ILE A 34 -1.31 -1.52 5.95
CA ILE A 34 -0.50 -1.59 4.75
C ILE A 34 0.85 -2.12 5.16
N PRO A 35 1.51 -2.98 4.36
CA PRO A 35 2.80 -3.52 4.77
C PRO A 35 3.86 -2.41 4.83
N ALA A 36 4.39 -2.20 6.00
CA ALA A 36 5.35 -1.13 6.24
C ALA A 36 6.23 -1.51 7.41
N PHE A 37 7.37 -0.86 7.51
CA PHE A 37 8.24 -1.05 8.66
C PHE A 37 8.84 0.29 9.05
N LYS A 38 9.22 0.39 10.31
CA LYS A 38 9.85 1.59 10.81
C LYS A 38 11.36 1.46 10.77
N LEU A 39 11.99 2.43 10.18
CA LEU A 39 13.44 2.45 10.12
C LEU A 39 13.90 3.76 10.75
N GLY A 40 14.38 3.67 11.99
CA GLY A 40 14.85 4.87 12.66
C GLY A 40 13.78 5.93 12.84
N GLY A 41 12.54 5.50 13.06
CA GLY A 41 11.48 6.45 13.33
C GLY A 41 10.70 6.90 12.11
N VAL A 42 11.07 6.45 10.92
CA VAL A 42 10.33 6.82 9.72
C VAL A 42 9.80 5.56 9.06
N TRP A 43 8.68 5.70 8.38
CA TRP A 43 8.06 4.57 7.70
C TRP A 43 8.72 4.31 6.37
N ARG A 44 8.92 3.02 6.09
CA ARG A 44 9.44 2.59 4.80
C ARG A 44 8.62 1.40 4.34
N PHE A 45 8.64 1.15 3.03
CA PHE A 45 7.79 0.13 2.42
C PHE A 45 8.62 -0.66 1.44
N ARG A 46 8.38 -1.96 1.38
CA ARG A 46 9.02 -2.80 0.37
C ARG A 46 8.10 -2.90 -0.81
N ARG A 47 8.62 -2.57 -1.97
CA ARG A 47 7.81 -2.53 -3.17
C ARG A 47 7.14 -3.88 -3.46
N ALA A 48 7.87 -4.97 -3.29
CA ALA A 48 7.29 -6.28 -3.58
C ALA A 48 6.09 -6.58 -2.69
N GLU A 49 6.20 -6.21 -1.41
CA GLU A 49 5.09 -6.45 -0.50
C GLU A 49 3.93 -5.52 -0.78
N LEU A 50 4.24 -4.29 -1.17
CA LEU A 50 3.20 -3.35 -1.51
C LEU A 50 2.41 -3.85 -2.71
N GLU A 51 3.09 -4.36 -3.70
CA GLU A 51 2.42 -4.87 -4.89
C GLU A 51 1.54 -6.07 -4.57
N ARG A 52 1.99 -6.95 -3.70
CA ARG A 52 1.17 -8.08 -3.28
C ARG A 52 -0.06 -7.61 -2.52
N TRP A 53 0.12 -6.59 -1.68
CA TRP A 53 -0.98 -6.03 -0.93
C TRP A 53 -2.04 -5.43 -1.87
N ILE A 54 -1.58 -4.73 -2.89
CA ILE A 54 -2.50 -4.15 -3.86
C ILE A 54 -3.25 -5.26 -4.60
N ALA A 55 -2.54 -6.29 -5.00
CA ALA A 55 -3.17 -7.39 -5.73
C ALA A 55 -4.23 -8.07 -4.86
N ALA A 56 -3.94 -8.22 -3.59
CA ALA A 56 -4.90 -8.85 -2.69
C ALA A 56 -6.15 -8.00 -2.54
N ARG A 57 -5.97 -6.69 -2.46
CA ARG A 57 -7.13 -5.82 -2.32
C ARG A 57 -7.96 -5.79 -3.58
N ILE A 58 -7.34 -5.82 -4.72
CA ILE A 58 -8.07 -5.88 -5.98
C ILE A 58 -8.85 -7.18 -6.05
N GLY A 59 -8.24 -8.27 -5.65
CA GLY A 59 -8.92 -9.55 -5.65
C GLY A 59 -10.14 -9.55 -4.74
N GLU A 60 -10.01 -8.95 -3.57
CA GLU A 60 -11.13 -8.86 -2.67
C GLU A 60 -12.28 -8.09 -3.27
N GLN A 61 -11.96 -7.00 -3.92
CA GLN A 61 -13.01 -6.17 -4.50
C GLN A 61 -13.68 -6.86 -5.66
N ASP A 62 -12.91 -7.60 -6.43
CA ASP A 62 -13.47 -8.36 -7.52
C ASP A 62 -14.41 -9.41 -7.03
N GLU A 63 -14.06 -10.09 -5.96
CA GLU A 63 -14.86 -11.14 -5.44
C GLU A 63 -16.14 -10.66 -4.81
N LYS A 64 -16.13 -9.44 -4.35
CA LYS A 64 -17.28 -8.91 -3.68
C LYS A 64 -17.85 -7.83 -4.48
N PRO A 65 -18.66 -8.13 -5.45
CA PRO A 65 -19.31 -7.08 -6.22
C PRO A 65 -20.10 -6.24 -5.26
N LYS A 66 -19.87 -4.97 -5.26
CA LYS A 66 -20.52 -4.11 -4.37
C LYS A 66 -21.75 -3.65 -4.95
N PRO A 67 -22.78 -3.95 -4.41
CA PRO A 67 -24.03 -3.39 -4.87
C PRO A 67 -24.06 -1.93 -4.60
N ASP A 68 -23.64 -1.60 -4.17
CA ASP A 68 -23.68 -0.50 -3.94
C ASP A 68 -23.25 0.26 -4.01
N GLU A 69 -22.99 0.15 -4.01
CA GLU A 69 -22.60 0.69 -3.93
C GLU A 69 -22.48 1.55 -4.18
N GLY A 70 -22.68 1.72 -4.42
CA GLY A 70 -22.49 2.44 -4.59
C GLY A 70 -22.35 3.30 -4.31
N ARG A 71 -22.44 3.43 -3.92
CA ARG A 71 -22.34 4.12 -3.51
C ARG A 71 -21.81 4.78 -3.59
N GLN A 72 -21.63 4.93 -3.55
CA GLN A 72 -21.18 5.50 -3.53
C GLN A 72 -20.99 5.98 -3.62
#